data_abefbac74e7743a3fac1d7b28e64b1d7
#
_entry.id   abefbac74e7743a3fac1d7b28e64b1d7
#
_cell.length_a   1.000
_cell.length_b   1.000
_cell.length_c   1.000
_cell.angle_alpha   90.00
_cell.angle_beta   90.00
_cell.angle_gamma   90.00
#
_symmetry.space_group_name_H-M   'P 1'
#
loop_
_entity.id
_entity.type
_entity.pdbx_description
1 polymer ?
#
loop_
_entity_poly.entity_id
_entity_poly.type
_entity_poly.pdbx_seq_one_letter_code
_entity_poly.pdbx_strand_id
1 'polypeptide(L)'
;MILKNTELGRLHESGVYDSFTFEQTTRLCARLLDMFNKAGVAVIRMGLHASRDVEQEMVGGVYHPALREIAESILYLEKMNAVCEDGGKYVFYTDKRNISKIIGQGGANRNALSQRGISFKIKEEKGTDLRAE
;
A
#
# COMPACT_ATOMS: atom_id res chain seq x y z
N MET A 1 -5.40 7.58 12.36
CA MET A 1 -5.48 9.04 12.42
C MET A 1 -6.06 9.45 13.76
N ILE A 2 -5.45 10.45 14.39
CA ILE A 2 -5.83 10.97 15.70
C ILE A 2 -6.16 12.45 15.50
N LEU A 3 -7.36 12.86 15.93
CA LEU A 3 -7.86 14.23 15.75
C LEU A 3 -7.86 14.98 17.07
N LYS A 4 -7.66 16.29 17.01
CA LYS A 4 -7.84 17.20 18.14
C LYS A 4 -9.21 17.06 18.76
N ASN A 5 -9.34 17.43 20.03
CA ASN A 5 -10.60 17.47 20.75
C ASN A 5 -11.36 16.13 20.80
N THR A 6 -10.70 15.01 20.56
CA THR A 6 -11.22 13.66 20.73
C THR A 6 -10.61 13.00 21.97
N GLU A 7 -11.28 11.96 22.50
CA GLU A 7 -10.73 11.17 23.60
C GLU A 7 -9.39 10.53 23.22
N LEU A 8 -9.29 10.00 21.99
CA LEU A 8 -8.05 9.43 21.48
C LEU A 8 -6.94 10.49 21.36
N GLY A 9 -7.29 11.72 20.98
CA GLY A 9 -6.37 12.85 20.96
C GLY A 9 -5.79 13.15 22.34
N ARG A 10 -6.64 13.21 23.37
CA ARG A 10 -6.19 13.42 24.76
C ARG A 10 -5.27 12.29 25.26
N LEU A 11 -5.59 11.04 24.96
CA LEU A 11 -4.76 9.90 25.33
C LEU A 11 -3.40 9.94 24.62
N HIS A 12 -3.37 10.38 23.37
CA HIS A 12 -2.13 10.55 22.62
C HIS A 12 -1.27 11.69 23.19
N GLU A 13 -1.87 12.85 23.44
CA GLU A 13 -1.18 14.01 24.02
C GLU A 13 -0.62 13.73 25.42
N SER A 14 -1.32 12.90 26.22
CA SER A 14 -0.86 12.46 27.53
C SER A 14 0.19 11.33 27.49
N GLY A 15 0.54 10.82 26.33
CA GLY A 15 1.49 9.71 26.17
C GLY A 15 0.95 8.33 26.57
N VAL A 16 -0.35 8.21 26.86
CA VAL A 16 -1.00 6.93 27.21
C VAL A 16 -1.28 6.08 25.98
N TYR A 17 -1.52 6.72 24.83
CA TYR A 17 -1.75 6.05 23.56
C TYR A 17 -0.70 6.47 22.53
N ASP A 18 -0.05 5.46 21.93
CA ASP A 18 0.82 5.66 20.79
C ASP A 18 0.22 5.01 19.54
N SER A 19 0.37 5.68 18.41
CA SER A 19 -0.18 5.21 17.13
C SER A 19 0.82 4.33 16.39
N PHE A 20 0.32 3.46 15.53
CA PHE A 20 1.17 2.75 14.58
C PHE A 20 1.93 3.72 13.69
N THR A 21 3.14 3.34 13.31
CA THR A 21 3.92 4.05 12.29
C THR A 21 3.25 3.91 10.93
N PHE A 22 3.67 4.72 9.96
CA PHE A 22 3.19 4.62 8.59
C PHE A 22 3.43 3.21 8.00
N GLU A 23 4.61 2.65 8.22
CA GLU A 23 4.96 1.32 7.74
C GLU A 23 4.11 0.22 8.38
N GLN A 24 3.94 0.26 9.70
CA GLN A 24 3.07 -0.70 10.41
C GLN A 24 1.63 -0.62 9.93
N THR A 25 1.10 0.59 9.74
CA THR A 25 -0.27 0.80 9.25
C THR A 25 -0.45 0.26 7.83
N THR A 26 0.45 0.58 6.90
CA THR A 26 0.33 0.15 5.51
C THR A 26 0.47 -1.37 5.36
N ARG A 27 1.38 -1.99 6.13
CA ARG A 27 1.51 -3.46 6.18
C ARG A 27 0.26 -4.13 6.76
N LEU A 28 -0.30 -3.60 7.84
CA LEU A 28 -1.55 -4.11 8.42
C LEU A 28 -2.70 -3.99 7.42
N CYS A 29 -2.84 -2.83 6.76
CA CYS A 29 -3.84 -2.61 5.72
C CYS A 29 -3.70 -3.60 4.55
N ALA A 30 -2.47 -3.88 4.10
CA ALA A 30 -2.22 -4.88 3.05
C ALA A 30 -2.66 -6.28 3.51
N ARG A 31 -2.31 -6.69 4.72
CA ARG A 31 -2.74 -7.98 5.30
C ARG A 31 -4.26 -8.11 5.39
N LEU A 32 -4.93 -7.10 5.91
CA LEU A 32 -6.39 -7.09 6.01
C LEU A 32 -7.04 -7.14 4.62
N LEU A 33 -6.52 -6.38 3.67
CA LEU A 33 -7.00 -6.39 2.29
C LEU A 33 -6.87 -7.78 1.65
N ASP A 34 -5.74 -8.45 1.83
CA ASP A 34 -5.51 -9.80 1.34
C ASP A 34 -6.49 -10.81 1.96
N MET A 35 -6.71 -10.72 3.29
CA MET A 35 -7.67 -11.57 3.99
C MET A 35 -9.09 -11.39 3.45
N PHE A 36 -9.55 -10.16 3.28
CA PHE A 36 -10.89 -9.88 2.74
C PHE A 36 -11.02 -10.34 1.28
N ASN A 37 -10.01 -10.10 0.46
CA ASN A 37 -9.99 -10.57 -0.93
C ASN A 37 -10.08 -12.10 -1.01
N LYS A 38 -9.33 -12.82 -0.19
CA LYS A 38 -9.39 -14.30 -0.11
C LYS A 38 -10.75 -14.82 0.39
N ALA A 39 -11.39 -14.07 1.27
CA ALA A 39 -12.73 -14.40 1.76
C ALA A 39 -13.86 -13.98 0.80
N GLY A 40 -13.56 -13.37 -0.35
CA GLY A 40 -14.56 -12.87 -1.30
C GLY A 40 -15.34 -11.65 -0.79
N VAL A 41 -14.83 -10.95 0.21
CA VAL A 41 -15.46 -9.75 0.79
C VAL A 41 -14.91 -8.51 0.11
N ALA A 42 -15.78 -7.73 -0.51
CA ALA A 42 -15.40 -6.50 -1.17
C ALA A 42 -15.05 -5.40 -0.16
N VAL A 43 -13.82 -4.90 -0.20
CA VAL A 43 -13.40 -3.72 0.56
C VAL A 43 -13.76 -2.48 -0.25
N ILE A 44 -14.83 -1.78 0.14
CA ILE A 44 -15.31 -0.59 -0.57
C ILE A 44 -14.46 0.65 -0.30
N ARG A 45 -13.83 0.71 0.88
CA ARG A 45 -13.00 1.84 1.28
C ARG A 45 -11.87 1.41 2.23
N MET A 46 -10.75 2.11 2.13
CA MET A 46 -9.63 2.03 3.08
C MET A 46 -9.16 3.45 3.39
N GLY A 47 -9.17 3.81 4.67
CA GLY A 47 -8.84 5.16 5.13
C GLY A 47 -10.00 6.16 5.00
N LEU A 48 -9.76 7.41 5.42
CA LEU A 48 -10.71 8.51 5.35
C LEU A 48 -10.55 9.29 4.05
N HIS A 49 -11.60 10.01 3.65
CA HIS A 49 -11.50 10.98 2.57
C HIS A 49 -10.54 12.10 2.93
N ALA A 50 -9.81 12.55 1.93
CA ALA A 50 -9.08 13.80 2.01
C ALA A 50 -10.09 14.93 2.24
N SER A 51 -9.98 15.60 3.38
CA SER A 51 -10.63 16.87 3.63
C SER A 51 -9.64 17.81 4.31
N ARG A 52 -9.67 19.08 3.94
CA ARG A 52 -8.77 20.08 4.55
C ARG A 52 -8.97 20.17 6.06
N ASP A 53 -10.21 20.02 6.52
CA ASP A 53 -10.56 20.09 7.94
C ASP A 53 -9.93 18.93 8.71
N VAL A 54 -9.98 17.72 8.16
CA VAL A 54 -9.37 16.53 8.76
C VAL A 54 -7.84 16.64 8.83
N GLU A 55 -7.21 17.17 7.79
CA GLU A 55 -5.75 17.38 7.76
C GLU A 55 -5.30 18.41 8.79
N GLN A 56 -6.08 19.50 8.97
CA GLN A 56 -5.79 20.56 9.96
C GLN A 56 -6.02 20.13 11.41
N GLU A 57 -6.97 19.24 11.65
CA GLU A 57 -7.31 18.72 12.97
C GLU A 57 -6.47 17.51 13.40
N MET A 58 -5.62 16.99 12.54
CA MET A 58 -4.79 15.82 12.83
C MET A 58 -3.65 16.16 13.78
N VAL A 59 -3.55 15.43 14.89
CA VAL A 59 -2.47 15.55 15.89
C VAL A 59 -1.56 14.31 15.93
N GLY A 60 -1.95 13.22 15.27
CA GLY A 60 -1.13 12.01 15.22
C GLY A 60 -1.75 10.89 14.39
N GLY A 61 -1.05 9.76 14.36
CA GLY A 61 -1.43 8.60 13.57
C GLY A 61 -1.09 8.73 12.09
N VAL A 62 -1.68 7.87 11.28
CA VAL A 62 -1.39 7.78 9.85
C VAL A 62 -2.59 8.25 9.04
N TYR A 63 -2.32 9.14 8.12
CA TYR A 63 -3.24 9.54 7.06
C TYR A 63 -2.49 9.61 5.73
N HIS A 64 -3.05 9.02 4.69
CA HIS A 64 -2.54 9.16 3.33
C HIS A 64 -3.70 8.99 2.33
N PRO A 65 -3.88 9.91 1.37
CA PRO A 65 -4.98 9.85 0.41
C PRO A 65 -4.93 8.60 -0.49
N ALA A 66 -3.75 8.07 -0.74
CA ALA A 66 -3.53 6.86 -1.53
C ALA A 66 -3.27 5.61 -0.66
N LEU A 67 -3.76 5.55 0.58
CA LEU A 67 -3.48 4.44 1.51
C LEU A 67 -3.85 3.07 0.92
N ARG A 68 -4.98 2.98 0.21
CA ARG A 68 -5.38 1.75 -0.47
C ARG A 68 -4.40 1.34 -1.56
N GLU A 69 -3.98 2.27 -2.42
CA GLU A 69 -3.03 1.99 -3.49
C GLU A 69 -1.68 1.53 -2.94
N ILE A 70 -1.22 2.11 -1.83
CA ILE A 70 0.00 1.70 -1.15
C ILE A 70 -0.15 0.28 -0.60
N ALA A 71 -1.26 -0.05 0.05
CA ALA A 71 -1.52 -1.41 0.54
C ALA A 71 -1.58 -2.44 -0.60
N GLU A 72 -2.25 -2.11 -1.70
CA GLU A 72 -2.27 -2.95 -2.91
C GLU A 72 -0.86 -3.11 -3.52
N SER A 73 -0.05 -2.04 -3.52
CA SER A 73 1.34 -2.10 -4.01
C SER A 73 2.22 -3.05 -3.20
N ILE A 74 2.02 -3.13 -1.88
CA ILE A 74 2.71 -4.10 -1.02
C ILE A 74 2.38 -5.53 -1.46
N LEU A 75 1.10 -5.83 -1.71
CA LEU A 75 0.68 -7.15 -2.18
C LEU A 75 1.26 -7.49 -3.57
N TYR A 76 1.35 -6.51 -4.47
CA TYR A 76 2.03 -6.70 -5.75
C TYR A 76 3.52 -6.96 -5.59
N LEU A 77 4.20 -6.26 -4.68
CA LEU A 77 5.61 -6.53 -4.40
C LEU A 77 5.83 -7.94 -3.86
N GLU A 78 4.95 -8.43 -2.99
CA GLU A 78 5.00 -9.81 -2.49
C GLU A 78 4.82 -10.83 -3.63
N LYS A 79 3.86 -10.62 -4.55
CA LYS A 79 3.67 -11.45 -5.74
C LYS A 79 4.91 -11.46 -6.65
N MET A 80 5.51 -10.29 -6.89
CA MET A 80 6.71 -10.18 -7.71
C MET A 80 7.91 -10.86 -7.04
N ASN A 81 8.08 -10.67 -5.73
CA ASN A 81 9.15 -11.33 -4.98
C ASN A 81 9.04 -12.87 -4.99
N ALA A 82 7.82 -13.40 -5.06
CA ALA A 82 7.59 -14.85 -5.10
C ALA A 82 8.04 -15.50 -6.42
N VAL A 83 8.16 -14.72 -7.50
CA VAL A 83 8.49 -15.23 -8.85
C VAL A 83 9.85 -14.75 -9.37
N CYS A 84 10.46 -13.74 -8.73
CA CYS A 84 11.71 -13.14 -9.17
C CYS A 84 12.91 -13.69 -8.39
N GLU A 85 13.94 -14.07 -9.12
CA GLU A 85 15.26 -14.38 -8.58
C GLU A 85 16.18 -13.15 -8.66
N ASP A 86 17.14 -13.03 -7.73
CA ASP A 86 18.08 -11.92 -7.68
C ASP A 86 18.90 -11.81 -8.98
N GLY A 87 19.06 -10.59 -9.44
CA GLY A 87 19.77 -10.31 -10.69
C GLY A 87 18.99 -10.60 -11.98
N GLY A 88 17.74 -11.08 -11.86
CA GLY A 88 16.90 -11.46 -12.99
C GLY A 88 16.37 -10.27 -13.80
N LYS A 89 15.94 -10.58 -15.04
CA LYS A 89 15.26 -9.62 -15.92
C LYS A 89 13.90 -10.18 -16.29
N TYR A 90 12.84 -9.39 -16.03
CA TYR A 90 11.47 -9.84 -16.17
C TYR A 90 10.64 -8.91 -17.04
N VAL A 91 9.57 -9.47 -17.60
CA VAL A 91 8.48 -8.71 -18.20
C VAL A 91 7.21 -9.05 -17.44
N PHE A 92 6.61 -8.06 -16.79
CA PHE A 92 5.32 -8.22 -16.13
C PHE A 92 4.19 -7.78 -17.07
N TYR A 93 3.23 -8.66 -17.26
CA TYR A 93 2.01 -8.39 -18.00
C TYR A 93 0.87 -8.14 -17.00
N THR A 94 0.13 -7.07 -17.19
CA THR A 94 -0.94 -6.67 -16.27
C THR A 94 -1.94 -5.74 -16.95
N ASP A 95 -3.13 -5.66 -16.37
CA ASP A 95 -4.12 -4.66 -16.77
C ASP A 95 -3.62 -3.24 -16.45
N LYS A 96 -3.96 -2.28 -17.31
CA LYS A 96 -3.55 -0.87 -17.20
C LYS A 96 -3.77 -0.27 -15.79
N ARG A 97 -4.90 -0.60 -15.14
CA ARG A 97 -5.26 -0.13 -13.79
C ARG A 97 -4.32 -0.61 -12.66
N ASN A 98 -3.49 -1.61 -12.91
CA ASN A 98 -2.57 -2.17 -11.93
C ASN A 98 -1.13 -1.69 -12.09
N ILE A 99 -0.81 -0.99 -13.19
CA ILE A 99 0.56 -0.56 -13.50
C ILE A 99 1.15 0.31 -12.39
N SER A 100 0.41 1.29 -11.88
CA SER A 100 0.87 2.16 -10.78
C SER A 100 1.16 1.37 -9.50
N LYS A 101 0.33 0.38 -9.20
CA LYS A 101 0.49 -0.48 -8.02
C LYS A 101 1.71 -1.40 -8.12
N ILE A 102 2.02 -1.89 -9.31
CA ILE A 102 3.22 -2.70 -9.58
C ILE A 102 4.49 -1.87 -9.44
N ILE A 103 4.48 -0.63 -9.96
CA ILE A 103 5.60 0.31 -9.81
C ILE A 103 5.76 0.73 -8.34
N GLY A 104 4.64 0.89 -7.63
CA GLY A 104 4.55 1.38 -6.26
C GLY A 104 4.60 2.90 -6.17
N GLN A 105 4.08 3.44 -5.09
CA GLN A 105 4.08 4.87 -4.80
C GLN A 105 5.52 5.43 -4.87
N GLY A 106 5.73 6.46 -5.70
CA GLY A 106 7.07 7.02 -5.90
C GLY A 106 8.11 6.02 -6.45
N GLY A 107 7.68 4.92 -7.07
CA GLY A 107 8.57 3.89 -7.59
C GLY A 107 9.10 2.92 -6.52
N ALA A 108 8.46 2.83 -5.36
CA ALA A 108 8.94 2.05 -4.21
C ALA A 108 9.23 0.58 -4.56
N ASN A 109 8.32 -0.09 -5.28
CA ASN A 109 8.49 -1.48 -5.66
C ASN A 109 9.62 -1.66 -6.68
N ARG A 110 9.71 -0.73 -7.63
CA ARG A 110 10.80 -0.74 -8.61
C ARG A 110 12.16 -0.59 -7.93
N ASN A 111 12.26 0.31 -6.97
CA ASN A 111 13.50 0.51 -6.20
C ASN A 111 13.83 -0.72 -5.35
N ALA A 112 12.85 -1.33 -4.68
CA ALA A 112 13.04 -2.53 -3.87
C ALA A 112 13.57 -3.70 -4.71
N LEU A 113 13.01 -3.94 -5.89
CA LEU A 113 13.49 -4.98 -6.80
C LEU A 113 14.86 -4.63 -7.38
N SER A 114 15.13 -3.36 -7.70
CA SER A 114 16.43 -2.90 -8.18
C SER A 114 17.56 -3.15 -7.17
N GLN A 115 17.29 -2.99 -5.87
CA GLN A 115 18.25 -3.31 -4.79
C GLN A 115 18.65 -4.80 -4.77
N ARG A 116 17.78 -5.69 -5.27
CA ARG A 116 18.06 -7.10 -5.49
C ARG A 116 18.69 -7.39 -6.86
N GLY A 117 19.09 -6.36 -7.61
CA GLY A 117 19.62 -6.48 -8.98
C GLY A 117 18.57 -6.86 -10.03
N ILE A 118 17.28 -6.85 -9.66
CA ILE A 118 16.18 -7.23 -10.55
C ILE A 118 15.77 -6.03 -11.40
N SER A 119 15.70 -6.22 -12.71
CA SER A 119 15.14 -5.24 -13.64
C SER A 119 13.90 -5.78 -14.32
N PHE A 120 12.91 -4.93 -14.54
CA PHE A 120 11.68 -5.34 -15.21
C PHE A 120 11.09 -4.29 -16.13
N LYS A 121 10.32 -4.76 -17.10
CA LYS A 121 9.44 -3.96 -17.95
C LYS A 121 7.99 -4.37 -17.66
N ILE A 122 7.07 -3.46 -17.91
CA ILE A 122 5.63 -3.72 -17.78
C ILE A 122 5.03 -3.64 -19.18
N LYS A 123 4.20 -4.61 -19.52
CA LYS A 123 3.37 -4.62 -20.72
C LYS A 123 1.90 -4.71 -20.34
N GLU A 124 1.07 -3.93 -21.01
CA GLU A 124 -0.38 -3.97 -20.80
C GLU A 124 -0.96 -5.25 -21.40
N GLU A 125 -1.72 -5.98 -20.58
CA GLU A 125 -2.50 -7.15 -20.97
C GLU A 125 -3.87 -7.07 -20.28
N LYS A 126 -4.88 -6.71 -21.04
CA LYS A 126 -6.24 -6.48 -20.51
C LYS A 126 -6.77 -7.70 -19.76
N GLY A 127 -7.30 -7.48 -18.57
CA GLY A 127 -7.90 -8.51 -17.72
C GLY A 127 -6.90 -9.37 -16.95
N THR A 128 -5.59 -9.17 -17.12
CA THR A 128 -4.56 -9.89 -16.38
C THR A 128 -4.22 -9.15 -15.08
N ASP A 129 -4.23 -9.85 -13.95
CA ASP A 129 -3.81 -9.28 -12.67
C ASP A 129 -2.30 -9.07 -12.64
N LEU A 130 -1.52 -10.16 -12.69
CA LEU A 130 -0.07 -10.14 -12.80
C LEU A 130 0.42 -11.48 -13.38
N ARG A 131 1.19 -11.43 -14.46
CA ARG A 131 1.91 -12.55 -15.05
C ARG A 131 3.35 -12.14 -15.31
N ALA A 132 4.30 -12.98 -14.92
CA ALA A 132 5.72 -12.77 -15.15
C ALA A 132 6.24 -13.66 -16.29
N GLU A 133 7.21 -13.12 -17.05
CA GLU A 133 7.93 -13.83 -18.09
C GLU A 133 9.42 -13.42 -18.07
#